data_7b5ac881c56be2721216492b09e8474b
#
_entry.id   7b5ac881c56be2721216492b09e8474b
#
_cell.length_a   1.000
_cell.length_b   1.000
_cell.length_c   1.000
_cell.angle_alpha   90.00
_cell.angle_beta   90.00
_cell.angle_gamma   90.00
#
_symmetry.space_group_name_H-M   'P 1'
#
loop_
_entity.id
_entity.type
_entity.pdbx_description
1 polymer ?
#
loop_
_entity_poly.entity_id
_entity_poly.type
_entity_poly.pdbx_seq_one_letter_code
_entity_poly.pdbx_strand_id
1 'polypeptide(L)'
;MRNYILTPLVFLFSLTAYAQDIVNNSFGKGFYNVVAADSSYSMNLAARIQSLYIGEWDVNDEDGIHNSSSQFLIRRARLKFGGFVLNPKVKYKIELGLTNKDQGKVASDNNMAPKMILDAVVKWNFYKNFTLWAGQTKLPGNRERVISSANLQLVDRSLVNKVFNID
;
A
#
# COMPACT_ATOMS: atom_id res chain seq x y z
N MET A 1 6.07 -40.51 37.99
CA MET A 1 6.11 -40.35 36.52
C MET A 1 6.46 -38.87 36.23
N ARG A 2 7.65 -38.65 35.77
CA ARG A 2 8.30 -37.31 35.76
C ARG A 2 8.20 -36.67 34.40
N ASN A 3 7.68 -35.44 34.38
CA ASN A 3 7.37 -34.63 33.18
C ASN A 3 8.61 -34.29 32.34
N TYR A 4 8.76 -34.90 31.18
CA TYR A 4 9.81 -34.58 30.18
C TYR A 4 9.26 -33.86 28.95
N ILE A 5 8.15 -33.12 29.10
CA ILE A 5 7.48 -32.48 27.93
C ILE A 5 7.91 -31.01 27.69
N LEU A 6 8.70 -30.44 28.63
CA LEU A 6 9.04 -29.00 28.54
C LEU A 6 10.40 -28.67 27.90
N THR A 7 11.22 -29.68 27.62
CA THR A 7 12.59 -29.47 27.14
C THR A 7 12.74 -29.25 25.62
N PRO A 8 11.85 -29.71 24.71
CA PRO A 8 12.03 -29.44 23.27
C PRO A 8 11.54 -28.07 22.83
N LEU A 9 10.76 -27.35 23.65
CA LEU A 9 10.19 -26.06 23.24
C LEU A 9 11.19 -24.90 23.33
N VAL A 10 12.23 -25.02 24.13
CA VAL A 10 13.26 -23.97 24.29
C VAL A 10 14.32 -24.04 23.19
N PHE A 11 14.47 -25.17 22.50
CA PHE A 11 15.50 -25.34 21.46
C PHE A 11 15.10 -24.79 20.09
N LEU A 12 13.84 -24.38 19.89
CA LEU A 12 13.37 -23.84 18.60
C LEU A 12 13.59 -22.32 18.47
N PHE A 13 14.06 -21.64 19.51
CA PHE A 13 14.25 -20.18 19.48
C PHE A 13 15.70 -19.73 19.32
N SER A 14 16.64 -20.63 19.14
CA SER A 14 18.04 -20.26 18.80
C SER A 14 18.30 -20.26 17.29
N LEU A 15 17.35 -19.77 16.50
CA LEU A 15 17.67 -19.36 15.14
C LEU A 15 18.54 -18.11 15.25
N THR A 16 19.81 -18.27 15.02
CA THR A 16 20.81 -17.21 14.91
C THR A 16 20.25 -16.11 14.00
N ALA A 17 19.90 -14.97 14.60
CA ALA A 17 19.61 -13.78 13.85
C ALA A 17 20.92 -13.35 13.18
N TYR A 18 21.11 -13.71 11.93
CA TYR A 18 22.18 -13.12 11.12
C TYR A 18 21.91 -11.63 11.09
N ALA A 19 22.90 -10.85 11.48
CA ALA A 19 22.83 -9.40 11.41
C ALA A 19 22.53 -9.01 9.96
N GLN A 20 21.34 -8.46 9.74
CA GLN A 20 20.96 -7.94 8.44
C GLN A 20 21.53 -6.54 8.32
N ASP A 21 22.25 -6.28 7.23
CA ASP A 21 22.69 -4.92 6.93
C ASP A 21 21.48 -4.03 6.71
N ILE A 22 21.22 -3.14 7.66
CA ILE A 22 20.22 -2.09 7.51
C ILE A 22 20.83 -1.03 6.60
N VAL A 23 20.40 -1.02 5.35
CA VAL A 23 20.80 0.01 4.40
C VAL A 23 20.19 1.33 4.83
N ASN A 24 21.02 2.38 4.92
CA ASN A 24 20.64 3.73 5.35
C ASN A 24 19.31 4.18 4.74
N ASN A 25 18.36 4.51 5.60
CA ASN A 25 17.08 5.07 5.21
C ASN A 25 17.32 6.43 4.54
N SER A 26 17.06 6.51 3.25
CA SER A 26 17.04 7.79 2.54
C SER A 26 15.62 8.30 2.41
N PHE A 27 15.46 9.62 2.46
CA PHE A 27 14.16 10.28 2.31
C PHE A 27 13.42 9.77 1.06
N GLY A 28 12.15 9.43 1.22
CA GLY A 28 11.31 8.90 0.15
C GLY A 28 11.36 7.39 -0.11
N LYS A 29 12.27 6.65 0.53
CA LYS A 29 12.37 5.18 0.38
C LYS A 29 11.62 4.39 1.45
N GLY A 30 10.86 5.03 2.32
CA GLY A 30 10.19 4.40 3.46
C GLY A 30 10.97 4.60 4.76
N PHE A 31 10.42 4.11 5.86
CA PHE A 31 11.03 4.26 7.19
C PHE A 31 11.80 3.01 7.64
N TYR A 32 11.67 1.91 6.94
CA TYR A 32 12.42 0.70 7.21
C TYR A 32 12.79 0.02 5.89
N ASN A 33 14.08 -0.21 5.71
CA ASN A 33 14.61 -0.78 4.48
C ASN A 33 15.71 -1.79 4.83
N VAL A 34 15.51 -3.04 4.45
CA VAL A 34 16.43 -4.15 4.73
C VAL A 34 16.76 -4.84 3.41
N VAL A 35 18.02 -5.14 3.24
CA VAL A 35 18.52 -5.99 2.15
C VAL A 35 19.39 -7.06 2.80
N ALA A 36 19.16 -8.31 2.45
CA ALA A 36 20.01 -9.40 2.91
C ALA A 36 21.42 -9.27 2.32
N ALA A 37 22.44 -9.59 3.10
CA ALA A 37 23.84 -9.50 2.68
C ALA A 37 24.15 -10.33 1.43
N ASP A 38 23.46 -11.45 1.25
CA ASP A 38 23.55 -12.33 0.08
C ASP A 38 22.64 -11.91 -1.08
N SER A 39 21.93 -10.78 -0.94
CA SER A 39 20.94 -10.29 -1.91
C SER A 39 19.82 -11.28 -2.24
N SER A 40 19.52 -12.21 -1.33
CA SER A 40 18.43 -13.18 -1.49
C SER A 40 17.05 -12.56 -1.34
N TYR A 41 16.93 -11.50 -0.51
CA TYR A 41 15.69 -10.77 -0.36
C TYR A 41 15.91 -9.31 -0.01
N SER A 42 14.90 -8.50 -0.22
CA SER A 42 14.80 -7.16 0.33
C SER A 42 13.40 -6.87 0.84
N MET A 43 13.30 -6.00 1.84
CA MET A 43 12.02 -5.50 2.35
C MET A 43 12.11 -3.99 2.56
N ASN A 44 11.14 -3.28 2.00
CA ASN A 44 10.92 -1.87 2.22
C ASN A 44 9.54 -1.69 2.85
N LEU A 45 9.47 -1.00 3.98
CA LEU A 45 8.25 -0.66 4.67
C LEU A 45 8.05 0.86 4.64
N ALA A 46 6.90 1.28 4.13
CA ALA A 46 6.51 2.68 4.09
C ALA A 46 5.08 2.86 4.60
N ALA A 47 4.84 3.92 5.34
CA ALA A 47 3.52 4.36 5.73
C ALA A 47 3.22 5.74 5.15
N ARG A 48 1.95 6.02 4.92
CA ARG A 48 1.49 7.33 4.48
C ARG A 48 0.16 7.66 5.16
N ILE A 49 0.11 8.86 5.71
CA ILE A 49 -1.13 9.44 6.24
C ILE A 49 -1.35 10.74 5.46
N GLN A 50 -2.57 10.95 5.03
CA GLN A 50 -3.01 12.17 4.37
C GLN A 50 -4.29 12.64 5.03
N SER A 51 -4.23 13.79 5.70
CA SER A 51 -5.39 14.49 6.23
C SER A 51 -5.96 15.44 5.18
N LEU A 52 -7.25 15.70 5.29
CA LEU A 52 -7.99 16.58 4.43
C LEU A 52 -8.96 17.41 5.26
N TYR A 53 -8.91 18.71 5.07
CA TYR A 53 -9.94 19.64 5.52
C TYR A 53 -10.83 19.98 4.34
N ILE A 54 -12.13 19.92 4.52
CA ILE A 54 -13.14 20.27 3.53
C ILE A 54 -14.00 21.37 4.15
N GLY A 55 -14.10 22.51 3.46
CA GLY A 55 -15.07 23.56 3.76
C GLY A 55 -16.05 23.67 2.60
N GLU A 56 -17.33 23.68 2.89
CA GLU A 56 -18.41 23.82 1.93
C GLU A 56 -19.27 25.02 2.35
N TRP A 57 -19.59 25.88 1.40
CA TRP A 57 -20.40 27.06 1.60
C TRP A 57 -21.44 27.13 0.48
N ASP A 58 -22.70 27.24 0.87
CA ASP A 58 -23.79 27.53 -0.07
C ASP A 58 -23.94 29.05 -0.20
N VAL A 59 -23.80 29.56 -1.41
CA VAL A 59 -23.90 30.97 -1.75
C VAL A 59 -25.12 31.17 -2.63
N ASN A 60 -26.08 31.97 -2.18
CA ASN A 60 -27.20 32.43 -2.96
C ASN A 60 -27.01 33.90 -3.32
N ASP A 61 -27.43 34.28 -4.54
CA ASP A 61 -27.22 35.62 -5.09
C ASP A 61 -27.95 36.73 -4.31
N GLU A 62 -28.99 36.36 -3.55
CA GLU A 62 -29.84 37.35 -2.83
C GLU A 62 -29.44 37.56 -1.36
N ASP A 63 -28.96 36.53 -0.66
CA ASP A 63 -28.78 36.59 0.80
C ASP A 63 -27.33 36.25 1.28
N GLY A 64 -26.42 36.01 0.41
CA GLY A 64 -25.02 35.67 0.74
C GLY A 64 -24.81 34.23 1.17
N ILE A 65 -23.97 33.98 2.17
CA ILE A 65 -23.63 32.65 2.65
C ILE A 65 -24.68 32.14 3.63
N HIS A 66 -25.44 31.12 3.24
CA HIS A 66 -26.48 30.52 4.07
C HIS A 66 -26.06 29.35 4.91
N ASN A 67 -25.32 28.44 4.34
CA ASN A 67 -24.86 27.27 5.06
C ASN A 67 -23.34 27.14 4.95
N SER A 68 -22.73 26.86 6.07
CA SER A 68 -21.30 26.47 6.07
C SER A 68 -21.14 25.15 6.79
N SER A 69 -20.45 24.22 6.15
CA SER A 69 -20.02 22.99 6.79
C SER A 69 -18.51 22.84 6.69
N SER A 70 -17.92 22.30 7.74
CA SER A 70 -16.50 22.02 7.71
C SER A 70 -16.21 20.64 8.28
N GLN A 71 -15.32 19.92 7.65
CA GLN A 71 -14.93 18.58 8.01
C GLN A 71 -13.42 18.43 8.02
N PHE A 72 -12.86 17.84 9.07
CA PHE A 72 -11.50 17.36 9.09
C PHE A 72 -11.50 15.83 9.09
N LEU A 73 -10.81 15.20 8.16
CA LEU A 73 -10.78 13.75 8.03
C LEU A 73 -9.42 13.22 7.58
N ILE A 74 -9.17 11.97 7.89
CA ILE A 74 -8.04 11.25 7.31
C ILE A 74 -8.47 10.72 5.94
N ARG A 75 -7.97 11.35 4.88
CA ARG A 75 -8.32 11.00 3.51
C ARG A 75 -7.70 9.67 3.08
N ARG A 76 -6.44 9.44 3.48
CA ARG A 76 -5.71 8.18 3.24
C ARG A 76 -4.81 7.85 4.40
N ALA A 77 -4.85 6.60 4.83
CA ALA A 77 -3.82 5.98 5.65
C ALA A 77 -3.45 4.66 4.99
N ARG A 78 -2.18 4.51 4.61
CA ARG A 78 -1.72 3.35 3.84
C ARG A 78 -0.44 2.81 4.39
N LEU A 79 -0.34 1.49 4.40
CA LEU A 79 0.85 0.75 4.73
C LEU A 79 1.30 0.00 3.48
N LYS A 80 2.58 0.12 3.14
CA LYS A 80 3.14 -0.45 1.93
C LYS A 80 4.37 -1.26 2.25
N PHE A 81 4.37 -2.51 1.81
CA PHE A 81 5.49 -3.41 1.82
C PHE A 81 5.93 -3.64 0.37
N GLY A 82 7.21 -3.65 0.12
CA GLY A 82 7.75 -3.95 -1.20
C GLY A 82 9.17 -4.44 -1.11
N GLY A 83 9.64 -5.06 -2.17
CA GLY A 83 10.99 -5.57 -2.24
C GLY A 83 11.15 -6.65 -3.30
N PHE A 84 12.15 -7.48 -3.12
CA PHE A 84 12.36 -8.67 -3.93
C PHE A 84 12.59 -9.89 -3.05
N VAL A 85 12.40 -11.07 -3.60
CA VAL A 85 12.60 -12.37 -2.94
C VAL A 85 13.25 -13.35 -3.92
N LEU A 86 14.13 -14.21 -3.41
CA LEU A 86 14.98 -15.15 -4.13
C LEU A 86 16.07 -14.46 -4.98
N ASN A 87 15.71 -13.48 -5.77
CA ASN A 87 16.63 -12.65 -6.56
C ASN A 87 15.92 -11.34 -6.97
N PRO A 88 16.66 -10.31 -7.41
CA PRO A 88 16.09 -9.02 -7.80
C PRO A 88 15.11 -9.07 -8.99
N LYS A 89 15.01 -10.19 -9.70
CA LYS A 89 14.04 -10.37 -10.80
C LYS A 89 12.63 -10.68 -10.31
N VAL A 90 12.50 -11.18 -9.06
CA VAL A 90 11.19 -11.48 -8.45
C VAL A 90 10.87 -10.41 -7.42
N LYS A 91 10.03 -9.46 -7.79
CA LYS A 91 9.62 -8.35 -6.93
C LYS A 91 8.21 -8.57 -6.39
N TYR A 92 7.96 -8.12 -5.18
CA TYR A 92 6.63 -8.14 -4.59
C TYR A 92 6.21 -6.75 -4.14
N LYS A 93 4.91 -6.53 -4.08
CA LYS A 93 4.30 -5.33 -3.52
C LYS A 93 3.00 -5.70 -2.82
N ILE A 94 2.87 -5.24 -1.58
CA ILE A 94 1.62 -5.28 -0.82
C ILE A 94 1.31 -3.86 -0.38
N GLU A 95 0.11 -3.37 -0.64
CA GLU A 95 -0.35 -2.06 -0.18
C GLU A 95 -1.72 -2.22 0.48
N LEU A 96 -1.82 -1.79 1.75
CA LEU A 96 -3.03 -1.85 2.54
C LEU A 96 -3.62 -0.45 2.70
N GLY A 97 -4.93 -0.33 2.52
CA GLY A 97 -5.70 0.86 2.81
C GLY A 97 -6.40 0.71 4.16
N LEU A 98 -6.12 1.62 5.09
CA LEU A 98 -6.60 1.56 6.47
C LEU A 98 -7.78 2.49 6.74
N THR A 99 -8.12 3.39 5.80
CA THR A 99 -9.26 4.30 5.95
C THR A 99 -10.48 3.78 5.20
N ASN A 100 -11.67 4.08 5.70
CA ASN A 100 -12.93 3.73 5.06
C ASN A 100 -13.03 4.28 3.62
N LYS A 101 -12.44 5.44 3.34
CA LYS A 101 -12.42 6.03 1.99
C LYS A 101 -11.47 5.31 1.02
N ASP A 102 -10.44 4.63 1.52
CA ASP A 102 -9.55 3.81 0.70
C ASP A 102 -10.13 2.40 0.45
N GLN A 103 -10.99 1.92 1.36
CA GLN A 103 -11.58 0.59 1.24
C GLN A 103 -12.74 0.49 0.23
N GLY A 104 -13.24 1.62 -0.26
CA GLY A 104 -14.35 1.67 -1.23
C GLY A 104 -15.70 1.21 -0.65
N LYS A 105 -16.75 1.26 -1.48
CA LYS A 105 -18.07 0.71 -1.12
C LYS A 105 -18.03 -0.82 -1.21
N VAL A 106 -18.77 -1.50 -0.34
CA VAL A 106 -18.98 -2.95 -0.44
C VAL A 106 -19.77 -3.21 -1.71
N ALA A 107 -19.13 -3.69 -2.78
CA ALA A 107 -19.87 -4.33 -3.86
C ALA A 107 -20.36 -5.69 -3.34
N SER A 108 -21.62 -5.98 -3.52
CA SER A 108 -22.26 -7.21 -3.00
C SER A 108 -21.80 -8.46 -3.69
N ASP A 109 -21.03 -8.36 -4.77
CA ASP A 109 -20.79 -9.46 -5.66
C ASP A 109 -19.33 -9.88 -5.71
N ASN A 110 -19.08 -11.09 -5.24
CA ASN A 110 -17.97 -12.01 -5.58
C ASN A 110 -16.51 -11.55 -5.41
N ASN A 111 -16.22 -10.48 -4.69
CA ASN A 111 -14.85 -10.11 -4.42
C ASN A 111 -14.27 -10.94 -3.26
N MET A 112 -13.55 -11.99 -3.58
CA MET A 112 -12.91 -12.86 -2.60
C MET A 112 -11.78 -12.18 -1.81
N ALA A 113 -11.25 -11.06 -2.26
CA ALA A 113 -10.18 -10.34 -1.56
C ALA A 113 -10.74 -9.29 -0.60
N PRO A 114 -10.24 -9.20 0.64
CA PRO A 114 -10.60 -8.12 1.55
C PRO A 114 -10.33 -6.76 0.91
N LYS A 115 -11.26 -5.83 1.02
CA LYS A 115 -11.15 -4.49 0.40
C LYS A 115 -10.02 -3.63 0.94
N MET A 116 -9.46 -3.99 2.09
CA MET A 116 -8.28 -3.32 2.63
C MET A 116 -7.02 -3.56 1.80
N ILE A 117 -6.98 -4.61 0.98
CA ILE A 117 -5.84 -4.91 0.11
C ILE A 117 -6.00 -4.10 -1.18
N LEU A 118 -5.18 -3.07 -1.34
CA LEU A 118 -5.15 -2.24 -2.55
C LEU A 118 -4.26 -2.84 -3.65
N ASP A 119 -3.11 -3.36 -3.25
CA ASP A 119 -2.20 -4.11 -4.11
C ASP A 119 -1.67 -5.32 -3.34
N ALA A 120 -1.64 -6.48 -3.98
CA ALA A 120 -0.95 -7.68 -3.54
C ALA A 120 -0.46 -8.40 -4.81
N VAL A 121 0.75 -8.10 -5.24
CA VAL A 121 1.24 -8.54 -6.55
C VAL A 121 2.69 -8.99 -6.48
N VAL A 122 2.97 -10.08 -7.18
CA VAL A 122 4.31 -10.56 -7.49
C VAL A 122 4.60 -10.26 -8.95
N LYS A 123 5.80 -9.76 -9.23
CA LYS A 123 6.28 -9.41 -10.57
C LYS A 123 7.55 -10.17 -10.84
N TRP A 124 7.50 -11.04 -11.80
CA TRP A 124 8.65 -11.86 -12.21
C TRP A 124 9.16 -11.42 -13.57
N ASN A 125 10.35 -10.82 -13.60
CA ASN A 125 11.04 -10.52 -14.84
C ASN A 125 11.80 -11.78 -15.30
N PHE A 126 11.18 -12.57 -16.16
CA PHE A 126 11.72 -13.86 -16.59
C PHE A 126 12.57 -13.74 -17.85
N TYR A 127 12.36 -12.72 -18.68
CA TYR A 127 13.13 -12.55 -19.91
C TYR A 127 13.22 -11.07 -20.32
N LYS A 128 14.43 -10.53 -20.47
CA LYS A 128 14.70 -9.13 -20.92
C LYS A 128 13.65 -8.13 -20.39
N ASN A 129 12.76 -7.67 -21.28
CA ASN A 129 11.73 -6.67 -21.01
C ASN A 129 10.36 -7.30 -20.66
N PHE A 130 10.28 -8.63 -20.56
CA PHE A 130 9.03 -9.33 -20.23
C PHE A 130 8.93 -9.56 -18.74
N THR A 131 7.83 -9.10 -18.16
CA THR A 131 7.53 -9.26 -16.73
C THR A 131 6.13 -9.82 -16.57
N LEU A 132 6.05 -10.98 -15.94
CA LEU A 132 4.78 -11.58 -15.52
C LEU A 132 4.33 -10.93 -14.20
N TRP A 133 3.08 -10.52 -14.14
CA TRP A 133 2.44 -10.00 -12.93
C TRP A 133 1.36 -10.98 -12.49
N ALA A 134 1.45 -11.43 -11.25
CA ALA A 134 0.49 -12.33 -10.64
C ALA A 134 -0.03 -11.72 -9.34
N GLY A 135 -1.36 -11.67 -9.17
CA GLY A 135 -2.02 -11.11 -8.00
C GLY A 135 -2.92 -9.92 -8.32
N GLN A 136 -3.28 -9.19 -7.28
CA GLN A 136 -4.17 -8.04 -7.35
C GLN A 136 -3.37 -6.75 -7.43
N THR A 137 -3.60 -5.93 -8.44
CA THR A 137 -3.00 -4.59 -8.58
C THR A 137 -3.79 -3.75 -9.58
N LYS A 138 -3.50 -2.46 -9.60
CA LYS A 138 -4.11 -1.55 -10.57
C LYS A 138 -3.59 -1.85 -11.98
N LEU A 139 -4.52 -1.98 -12.93
CA LEU A 139 -4.17 -2.08 -14.34
C LEU A 139 -3.61 -0.74 -14.84
N PRO A 140 -2.55 -0.74 -15.65
CA PRO A 140 -1.96 0.47 -16.21
C PRO A 140 -2.78 1.00 -17.42
N GLY A 141 -4.10 1.27 -17.20
CA GLY A 141 -5.01 1.67 -18.26
C GLY A 141 -4.80 3.10 -18.76
N ASN A 142 -4.44 4.02 -17.86
CA ASN A 142 -4.13 5.40 -18.22
C ASN A 142 -3.02 5.96 -17.33
N ARG A 143 -2.42 7.09 -17.77
CA ARG A 143 -1.28 7.70 -17.10
C ARG A 143 -1.61 8.15 -15.66
N GLU A 144 -2.75 8.77 -15.46
CA GLU A 144 -3.17 9.28 -14.15
C GLU A 144 -3.38 8.14 -13.13
N ARG A 145 -3.82 6.98 -13.61
CA ARG A 145 -3.99 5.78 -12.76
C ARG A 145 -2.65 5.18 -12.35
N VAL A 146 -1.66 5.21 -13.22
CA VAL A 146 -0.30 4.71 -12.95
C VAL A 146 0.43 5.56 -11.92
N ILE A 147 0.20 6.89 -11.94
CA ILE A 147 0.81 7.80 -10.97
C ILE A 147 0.34 7.44 -9.55
N SER A 148 1.31 7.35 -8.65
CA SER A 148 1.00 7.14 -7.22
C SER A 148 0.13 8.27 -6.70
N SER A 149 -0.89 7.94 -5.91
CA SER A 149 -1.69 8.96 -5.24
C SER A 149 -0.92 9.83 -4.22
N ALA A 150 0.36 9.53 -3.98
CA ALA A 150 1.26 10.40 -3.23
C ALA A 150 1.81 11.56 -4.08
N ASN A 151 1.83 11.38 -5.40
CA ASN A 151 2.43 12.31 -6.36
C ASN A 151 1.37 13.02 -7.23
N LEU A 152 0.11 12.98 -6.82
CA LEU A 152 -0.95 13.74 -7.47
C LEU A 152 -0.79 15.23 -7.14
N GLN A 153 -1.04 16.09 -8.10
CA GLN A 153 -1.06 17.55 -7.90
C GLN A 153 -2.28 17.99 -7.09
N LEU A 154 -3.39 17.30 -7.26
CA LEU A 154 -4.62 17.50 -6.49
C LEU A 154 -4.85 16.34 -5.53
N VAL A 155 -5.69 16.56 -4.53
CA VAL A 155 -6.02 15.55 -3.51
C VAL A 155 -6.60 14.28 -4.13
N ASP A 156 -7.45 14.45 -5.13
CA ASP A 156 -8.10 13.35 -5.86
C ASP A 156 -7.77 13.41 -7.36
N ARG A 157 -8.01 12.30 -8.04
CA ARG A 157 -7.89 12.20 -9.49
C ARG A 157 -9.03 12.94 -10.17
N SER A 158 -8.84 13.24 -11.46
CA SER A 158 -9.87 13.88 -12.28
C SER A 158 -11.19 13.12 -12.27
N LEU A 159 -12.31 13.83 -12.45
CA LEU A 159 -13.63 13.23 -12.56
C LEU A 159 -13.71 12.24 -13.72
N VAL A 160 -13.04 12.55 -14.83
CA VAL A 160 -12.94 11.66 -16.00
C VAL A 160 -12.35 10.31 -15.59
N ASN A 161 -11.27 10.32 -14.83
CA ASN A 161 -10.65 9.08 -14.35
C ASN A 161 -11.58 8.30 -13.39
N LYS A 162 -12.40 9.00 -12.61
CA LYS A 162 -13.35 8.38 -11.70
C LYS A 162 -14.54 7.73 -12.41
N VAL A 163 -15.03 8.36 -13.49
CA VAL A 163 -16.22 7.92 -14.23
C VAL A 163 -15.89 6.79 -15.21
N PHE A 164 -14.77 6.89 -15.93
CA PHE A 164 -14.37 5.91 -16.95
C PHE A 164 -13.45 4.81 -16.45
N ASN A 165 -13.29 4.71 -15.14
CA ASN A 165 -12.49 3.66 -14.54
C ASN A 165 -13.39 2.51 -14.17
N ILE A 166 -13.30 1.43 -14.93
CA ILE A 166 -13.92 0.15 -14.60
C ILE A 166 -13.05 -0.48 -13.50
N ASP A 167 -13.53 -0.47 -12.27
CA ASP A 167 -12.91 -1.17 -11.13
C ASP A 167 -13.53 -2.56 -10.98
#